data_5d891e12ae4252922dade8815495b322
#
_entry.id   5d891e12ae4252922dade8815495b322
#
_cell.length_a   1.000
_cell.length_b   1.000
_cell.length_c   1.000
_cell.angle_alpha   90.00
_cell.angle_beta   90.00
_cell.angle_gamma   90.00
#
_symmetry.space_group_name_H-M   'P 1'
#
loop_
_entity.id
_entity.type
_entity.pdbx_description
1 polymer ?
#
loop_
_entity_poly.entity_id
_entity_poly.type
_entity_poly.pdbx_seq_one_letter_code
_entity_poly.pdbx_strand_id
1 'polypeptide(L)'
;MINENQQKQSTDAQDPNGELISTVTATVLQILKTTDQISGESRECKNNKKEPETVDLTGMFFCILERFWVVLVSAVLCGTLMGMAAKNNVTTYSATSKLYIVNKDSFGIKMADLQLGTALTADYQEVFKTWEVHEMVIEELGLPYSYQEMQSMLTVSNPEDTRVLYITVTYPDAKMAAEIANSYAEAAKTFIIKNMDGVEPSNFSIALEPSVGYGTSVLVSAVIGSVGGGMLAVAILALLFVLDNRPRSPEVIQQYGGIPTLSVLPANKNKRPARKDPSGKMPAKGPERSNNYLKISSFQQLDYVSNEAMNTLCTNLSYCGKDIRKIMVTSRYSGEGKSYVSMNLLRTFSQLGKKAVLIDTDLRASGIQSDYRLRYSTQNHYGLSEYLSGICDMKDAIYRTNWPNTSIIPAGYEAPNPLQLLDTPAMEELIEQLAGQFDVVLIDTPPVGVLVDAVALAKFCDGTLLVVGYCKGKQQEIKDAVDSIKQTGCKVLGAVLNGVKFNRMSNRHYYYSSERYAGYYNKRYYKNKSKRYKCKY
;
A
#
# COMPACT_ATOMS: atom_id res chain seq x y z
N MET A 1 49.82 8.71 45.99
CA MET A 1 49.14 7.43 45.78
C MET A 1 48.57 7.51 44.38
N ILE A 2 49.36 7.33 43.33
CA ILE A 2 49.92 6.13 42.71
C ILE A 2 48.82 5.19 42.17
N ASN A 3 48.78 5.20 40.83
CA ASN A 3 48.39 4.14 39.90
C ASN A 3 46.95 3.66 39.86
N GLU A 4 46.34 4.03 38.74
CA GLU A 4 45.62 3.05 37.88
C GLU A 4 45.23 3.73 36.54
N ASN A 5 46.18 3.82 35.65
CA ASN A 5 46.00 4.18 34.25
C ASN A 5 47.06 3.48 33.39
N GLN A 6 46.87 2.20 33.16
CA GLN A 6 47.48 1.48 32.04
C GLN A 6 46.76 0.13 31.88
N GLN A 7 45.84 0.04 30.95
CA GLN A 7 45.55 -1.15 30.14
C GLN A 7 44.22 -0.98 29.42
N LYS A 8 44.31 -0.54 28.19
CA LYS A 8 43.42 -0.94 27.08
C LYS A 8 43.81 -0.17 25.81
N GLN A 9 44.88 -0.57 25.25
CA GLN A 9 45.15 -0.42 23.82
C GLN A 9 45.32 -1.82 23.28
N SER A 10 44.32 -2.33 22.60
CA SER A 10 44.51 -3.35 21.56
C SER A 10 43.22 -3.53 20.77
N THR A 11 43.35 -3.43 19.44
CA THR A 11 42.48 -3.95 18.39
C THR A 11 41.19 -3.20 18.10
N ASP A 12 41.28 -2.09 17.35
CA ASP A 12 40.25 -1.70 16.37
C ASP A 12 40.72 -2.18 14.98
N ALA A 13 40.26 -3.37 14.63
CA ALA A 13 40.17 -3.77 13.25
C ALA A 13 38.87 -3.13 12.70
N GLN A 14 39.01 -2.06 11.92
CA GLN A 14 37.90 -1.40 11.22
C GLN A 14 37.28 -2.40 10.26
N ASP A 15 36.04 -2.84 10.60
CA ASP A 15 35.19 -3.59 9.72
C ASP A 15 34.47 -2.61 8.77
N PRO A 16 34.82 -2.58 7.46
CA PRO A 16 34.24 -1.64 6.49
C PRO A 16 32.71 -1.81 6.31
N ASN A 17 32.14 -2.95 6.73
CA ASN A 17 30.73 -3.18 6.70
C ASN A 17 29.98 -2.51 7.88
N GLY A 18 30.65 -2.29 9.00
CA GLY A 18 30.10 -1.57 10.16
C GLY A 18 29.85 -0.09 9.86
N GLU A 19 30.74 0.54 9.11
CA GLU A 19 30.64 1.95 8.72
C GLU A 19 29.53 2.20 7.71
N LEU A 20 29.33 1.28 6.76
CA LEU A 20 28.26 1.36 5.78
C LEU A 20 26.87 1.23 6.44
N ILE A 21 26.73 0.31 7.38
CA ILE A 21 25.47 0.11 8.13
C ILE A 21 25.19 1.32 9.03
N SER A 22 26.19 1.89 9.68
CA SER A 22 26.04 3.08 10.52
C SER A 22 25.64 4.31 9.68
N THR A 23 26.25 4.46 8.50
CA THR A 23 25.96 5.57 7.57
C THR A 23 24.53 5.47 6.99
N VAL A 24 24.11 4.28 6.61
CA VAL A 24 22.72 4.04 6.12
C VAL A 24 21.71 4.29 7.23
N THR A 25 22.00 3.83 8.44
CA THR A 25 21.09 4.04 9.60
C THR A 25 21.03 5.51 9.99
N ALA A 26 22.15 6.23 9.95
CA ALA A 26 22.20 7.67 10.20
C ALA A 26 21.46 8.47 9.12
N THR A 27 21.58 8.07 7.85
CA THR A 27 20.88 8.72 6.73
C THR A 27 19.37 8.50 6.81
N VAL A 28 18.91 7.31 7.15
CA VAL A 28 17.49 7.00 7.36
C VAL A 28 16.93 7.78 8.55
N LEU A 29 17.67 7.87 9.66
CA LEU A 29 17.31 8.69 10.82
C LEU A 29 17.28 10.19 10.51
N GLN A 30 18.16 10.67 9.64
CA GLN A 30 18.22 12.05 9.20
C GLN A 30 17.06 12.39 8.24
N ILE A 31 16.67 11.46 7.35
CA ILE A 31 15.49 11.59 6.50
C ILE A 31 14.21 11.61 7.35
N LEU A 32 14.10 10.75 8.37
CA LEU A 32 12.98 10.75 9.31
C LEU A 32 12.90 12.06 10.12
N LYS A 33 14.04 12.60 10.59
CA LYS A 33 14.09 13.89 11.30
C LYS A 33 13.79 15.09 10.40
N THR A 34 14.24 15.08 9.13
CA THR A 34 13.88 16.14 8.16
C THR A 34 12.42 16.10 7.78
N THR A 35 11.80 14.94 7.75
CA THR A 35 10.35 14.80 7.53
C THR A 35 9.55 15.37 8.71
N ASP A 36 10.03 15.22 9.93
CA ASP A 36 9.45 15.84 11.13
C ASP A 36 9.68 17.36 11.21
N GLN A 37 10.79 17.88 10.68
CA GLN A 37 11.06 19.33 10.63
C GLN A 37 10.27 20.05 9.52
N ILE A 38 10.01 19.42 8.37
CA ILE A 38 9.18 19.98 7.30
C ILE A 38 7.71 20.08 7.75
N SER A 39 7.27 19.29 8.74
CA SER A 39 5.95 19.41 9.37
C SER A 39 5.86 20.52 10.43
N GLY A 40 6.97 21.18 10.79
CA GLY A 40 7.06 22.17 11.88
C GLY A 40 7.01 23.64 11.46
N GLU A 41 7.25 23.99 10.19
CA GLU A 41 7.39 25.39 9.74
C GLU A 41 6.25 25.88 8.82
N SER A 42 5.01 25.75 9.26
CA SER A 42 3.88 26.46 8.64
C SER A 42 2.81 26.74 9.69
N ARG A 43 3.14 27.58 10.67
CA ARG A 43 2.15 28.15 11.60
C ARG A 43 2.13 29.66 11.44
N GLU A 44 1.17 30.12 10.62
CA GLU A 44 0.30 31.26 10.91
C GLU A 44 -0.58 31.56 9.70
N CYS A 45 -1.80 31.03 9.67
CA CYS A 45 -3.04 31.70 9.31
C CYS A 45 -4.21 30.72 9.23
N LYS A 46 -5.22 30.98 10.07
CA LYS A 46 -6.61 30.50 10.03
C LYS A 46 -6.89 29.05 10.39
N ASN A 47 -7.37 28.89 11.64
CA ASN A 47 -8.27 27.85 12.14
C ASN A 47 -8.92 26.97 11.06
N ASN A 48 -8.27 25.84 10.77
CA ASN A 48 -8.87 24.58 10.41
C ASN A 48 -7.84 23.54 10.86
N LYS A 49 -8.03 22.98 12.04
CA LYS A 49 -7.23 21.85 12.52
C LYS A 49 -7.46 20.68 11.56
N LYS A 50 -6.64 20.56 10.53
CA LYS A 50 -6.37 19.26 9.91
C LYS A 50 -5.59 18.47 10.95
N GLU A 51 -6.22 17.52 11.59
CA GLU A 51 -5.48 16.48 12.30
C GLU A 51 -4.50 15.84 11.31
N PRO A 52 -3.27 15.51 11.74
CA PRO A 52 -2.28 14.91 10.85
C PRO A 52 -2.89 13.63 10.24
N GLU A 53 -2.73 13.47 8.94
CA GLU A 53 -3.11 12.26 8.23
C GLU A 53 -2.36 11.07 8.87
N THR A 54 -3.02 10.35 9.74
CA THR A 54 -2.45 9.14 10.32
C THR A 54 -2.43 8.08 9.24
N VAL A 55 -1.24 7.81 8.70
CA VAL A 55 -1.04 6.74 7.73
C VAL A 55 -1.42 5.42 8.40
N ASP A 56 -2.38 4.71 7.84
CA ASP A 56 -2.75 3.36 8.31
C ASP A 56 -1.63 2.36 8.00
N LEU A 57 -0.65 2.30 8.91
CA LEU A 57 0.50 1.39 8.81
C LEU A 57 0.05 -0.08 8.77
N THR A 58 -1.06 -0.40 9.45
CA THR A 58 -1.60 -1.75 9.49
C THR A 58 -2.20 -2.14 8.13
N GLY A 59 -2.97 -1.23 7.53
CA GLY A 59 -3.51 -1.41 6.19
C GLY A 59 -2.43 -1.49 5.12
N MET A 60 -1.35 -0.69 5.25
CA MET A 60 -0.19 -0.73 4.37
C MET A 60 0.52 -2.09 4.43
N PHE A 61 0.78 -2.61 5.63
CA PHE A 61 1.41 -3.92 5.82
C PHE A 61 0.60 -5.04 5.17
N PHE A 62 -0.73 -5.06 5.35
CA PHE A 62 -1.58 -6.07 4.71
C PHE A 62 -1.67 -5.90 3.19
N CYS A 63 -1.62 -4.68 2.66
CA CYS A 63 -1.57 -4.43 1.23
C CYS A 63 -0.29 -4.99 0.60
N ILE A 64 0.86 -4.86 1.27
CA ILE A 64 2.13 -5.43 0.84
C ILE A 64 2.06 -6.97 0.91
N LEU A 65 1.49 -7.55 1.99
CA LEU A 65 1.31 -8.99 2.13
C LEU A 65 0.39 -9.60 1.03
N GLU A 66 -0.67 -8.91 0.63
CA GLU A 66 -1.52 -9.38 -0.49
C GLU A 66 -0.76 -9.39 -1.83
N ARG A 67 0.25 -8.53 -1.97
CA ARG A 67 1.06 -8.38 -3.18
C ARG A 67 2.49 -8.89 -3.03
N PHE A 68 2.76 -9.78 -2.06
CA PHE A 68 4.12 -10.28 -1.79
C PHE A 68 4.78 -10.89 -3.03
N TRP A 69 3.98 -11.43 -3.96
CA TRP A 69 4.48 -11.97 -5.22
C TRP A 69 5.23 -10.94 -6.06
N VAL A 70 4.80 -9.68 -6.03
CA VAL A 70 5.48 -8.59 -6.74
C VAL A 70 6.87 -8.37 -6.16
N VAL A 71 6.97 -8.38 -4.82
CA VAL A 71 8.25 -8.25 -4.11
C VAL A 71 9.16 -9.43 -4.43
N LEU A 72 8.63 -10.65 -4.44
CA LEU A 72 9.41 -11.85 -4.75
C LEU A 72 9.91 -11.85 -6.20
N VAL A 73 9.06 -11.52 -7.17
CA VAL A 73 9.44 -11.43 -8.59
C VAL A 73 10.50 -10.34 -8.80
N SER A 74 10.33 -9.17 -8.19
CA SER A 74 11.33 -8.09 -8.25
C SER A 74 12.67 -8.50 -7.66
N ALA A 75 12.67 -9.16 -6.50
CA ALA A 75 13.88 -9.65 -5.86
C ALA A 75 14.63 -10.67 -6.73
N VAL A 76 13.91 -11.64 -7.31
CA VAL A 76 14.51 -12.65 -8.21
C VAL A 76 15.07 -12.00 -9.47
N LEU A 77 14.34 -11.07 -10.07
CA LEU A 77 14.75 -10.41 -11.30
C LEU A 77 15.99 -9.53 -11.08
N CYS A 78 16.02 -8.72 -10.03
CA CYS A 78 17.18 -7.89 -9.71
C CYS A 78 18.38 -8.75 -9.29
N GLY A 79 18.15 -9.83 -8.54
CA GLY A 79 19.21 -10.76 -8.15
C GLY A 79 19.85 -11.47 -9.34
N THR A 80 19.05 -11.93 -10.29
CA THR A 80 19.58 -12.56 -11.52
C THR A 80 20.33 -11.57 -12.41
N LEU A 81 19.85 -10.33 -12.55
CA LEU A 81 20.52 -9.29 -13.31
C LEU A 81 21.88 -8.92 -12.70
N MET A 82 21.94 -8.71 -11.37
CA MET A 82 23.19 -8.41 -10.66
C MET A 82 24.16 -9.59 -10.67
N GLY A 83 23.65 -10.82 -10.53
CA GLY A 83 24.47 -12.03 -10.66
C GLY A 83 25.05 -12.22 -12.05
N MET A 84 24.28 -11.94 -13.12
CA MET A 84 24.79 -11.96 -14.49
C MET A 84 25.83 -10.87 -14.73
N ALA A 85 25.59 -9.66 -14.22
CA ALA A 85 26.57 -8.57 -14.30
C ALA A 85 27.88 -8.94 -13.60
N ALA A 86 27.80 -9.53 -12.40
CA ALA A 86 28.99 -9.99 -11.68
C ALA A 86 29.74 -11.14 -12.35
N LYS A 87 29.04 -12.01 -13.10
CA LYS A 87 29.68 -13.07 -13.88
C LYS A 87 30.53 -12.54 -15.02
N ASN A 88 30.17 -11.38 -15.58
CA ASN A 88 30.93 -10.73 -16.64
C ASN A 88 32.15 -9.94 -16.13
N ASN A 89 32.28 -9.76 -14.81
CA ASN A 89 33.45 -9.12 -14.24
C ASN A 89 34.62 -10.10 -14.23
N VAL A 90 35.72 -9.66 -14.82
CA VAL A 90 36.97 -10.44 -14.87
C VAL A 90 37.56 -10.52 -13.47
N THR A 91 37.89 -11.72 -13.01
CA THR A 91 38.69 -11.90 -11.79
C THR A 91 40.09 -11.35 -12.06
N THR A 92 40.59 -10.51 -11.17
CA THR A 92 41.95 -9.98 -11.23
C THR A 92 42.80 -10.56 -10.14
N TYR A 93 44.09 -10.73 -10.43
CA TYR A 93 45.07 -11.25 -9.49
C TYR A 93 46.06 -10.14 -9.20
N SER A 94 46.45 -9.97 -7.93
CA SER A 94 47.44 -8.99 -7.50
C SER A 94 48.72 -9.68 -7.07
N ALA A 95 49.80 -9.38 -7.76
CA ALA A 95 51.14 -9.87 -7.43
C ALA A 95 52.03 -8.71 -6.97
N THR A 96 52.81 -8.93 -5.92
CA THR A 96 53.67 -7.87 -5.32
C THR A 96 55.09 -8.29 -5.30
N SER A 97 55.96 -7.52 -5.96
CA SER A 97 57.41 -7.57 -5.83
C SER A 97 57.87 -6.49 -4.85
N LYS A 98 58.98 -6.73 -4.14
CA LYS A 98 59.50 -5.81 -3.13
C LYS A 98 60.96 -5.46 -3.41
N LEU A 99 61.24 -4.16 -3.49
CA LEU A 99 62.58 -3.63 -3.61
C LEU A 99 63.05 -3.03 -2.28
N TYR A 100 64.30 -3.30 -1.90
CA TYR A 100 64.94 -2.78 -0.71
C TYR A 100 66.04 -1.77 -1.08
N ILE A 101 65.97 -0.59 -0.48
CA ILE A 101 66.86 0.51 -0.77
C ILE A 101 67.88 0.64 0.39
N VAL A 102 69.12 0.17 0.16
CA VAL A 102 70.25 0.23 1.12
C VAL A 102 71.54 0.56 0.42
N ASN A 103 72.25 1.49 0.97
CA ASN A 103 73.67 1.75 0.57
C ASN A 103 74.53 0.61 1.08
N LYS A 104 75.10 -0.20 0.17
CA LYS A 104 75.99 -1.33 0.48
C LYS A 104 77.40 -0.91 0.97
N ASP A 105 77.81 0.37 0.78
CA ASP A 105 79.20 0.85 1.04
C ASP A 105 79.37 1.43 2.45
N SER A 106 78.35 1.44 3.29
CA SER A 106 78.40 1.97 4.65
C SER A 106 78.70 0.87 5.67
N PHE A 107 79.95 0.77 6.12
CA PHE A 107 80.33 -0.02 7.28
C PHE A 107 79.87 0.69 8.58
N GLY A 108 78.70 0.44 9.02
CA GLY A 108 78.09 0.97 10.24
C GLY A 108 76.80 1.78 9.98
N ILE A 109 75.66 1.37 10.62
CA ILE A 109 74.37 2.05 10.54
C ILE A 109 74.45 3.40 11.24
N LYS A 110 74.61 4.49 10.49
CA LYS A 110 74.47 5.85 11.00
C LYS A 110 73.00 6.31 10.89
N MET A 111 72.55 7.11 11.86
CA MET A 111 71.23 7.67 11.89
C MET A 111 70.88 8.48 10.61
N ALA A 112 71.92 9.12 10.03
CA ALA A 112 71.83 9.85 8.77
C ALA A 112 71.51 8.94 7.58
N ASP A 113 72.03 7.70 7.56
CA ASP A 113 71.76 6.73 6.47
C ASP A 113 70.30 6.18 6.53
N LEU A 114 69.72 6.19 7.72
CA LEU A 114 68.29 5.82 7.92
C LEU A 114 67.33 6.87 7.32
N GLN A 115 67.58 8.17 7.58
CA GLN A 115 66.79 9.27 7.06
C GLN A 115 66.98 9.45 5.55
N LEU A 116 68.19 9.26 5.05
CA LEU A 116 68.50 9.31 3.63
C LEU A 116 67.77 8.17 2.89
N GLY A 117 67.78 6.96 3.47
CA GLY A 117 67.10 5.80 2.85
C GLY A 117 65.58 5.97 2.72
N THR A 118 64.88 6.59 3.68
CA THR A 118 63.46 6.88 3.60
C THR A 118 63.16 8.00 2.59
N ALA A 119 64.02 9.04 2.50
CA ALA A 119 63.86 10.09 1.49
C ALA A 119 64.07 9.54 0.07
N LEU A 120 65.13 8.74 -0.15
CA LEU A 120 65.39 8.08 -1.44
C LEU A 120 64.26 7.12 -1.86
N THR A 121 63.54 6.51 -0.89
CA THR A 121 62.41 5.62 -1.19
C THR A 121 61.25 6.38 -1.83
N ALA A 122 60.98 7.62 -1.42
CA ALA A 122 59.98 8.48 -2.03
C ALA A 122 60.40 8.90 -3.46
N ASP A 123 61.67 9.25 -3.67
CA ASP A 123 62.16 9.60 -5.00
C ASP A 123 62.09 8.39 -5.95
N TYR A 124 62.45 7.21 -5.46
CA TYR A 124 62.37 5.98 -6.25
C TYR A 124 60.92 5.55 -6.55
N GLN A 125 59.95 5.91 -5.72
CA GLN A 125 58.56 5.70 -6.01
C GLN A 125 58.09 6.53 -7.22
N GLU A 126 58.63 7.75 -7.41
CA GLU A 126 58.32 8.59 -8.57
C GLU A 126 58.87 8.00 -9.90
N VAL A 127 59.93 7.21 -9.84
CA VAL A 127 60.49 6.52 -11.03
C VAL A 127 59.45 5.64 -11.71
N PHE A 128 58.55 5.01 -10.94
CA PHE A 128 57.47 4.16 -11.49
C PHE A 128 56.35 4.95 -12.15
N LYS A 129 56.35 6.28 -12.08
CA LYS A 129 55.43 7.14 -12.82
C LYS A 129 55.98 7.60 -14.16
N THR A 130 57.28 7.30 -14.44
CA THR A 130 57.91 7.68 -15.69
C THR A 130 57.52 6.76 -16.83
N TRP A 131 57.32 7.33 -18.02
CA TRP A 131 56.89 6.57 -19.19
C TRP A 131 57.91 5.54 -19.62
N GLU A 132 59.21 5.85 -19.47
CA GLU A 132 60.34 5.02 -19.86
C GLU A 132 60.32 3.66 -19.11
N VAL A 133 60.01 3.63 -17.83
CA VAL A 133 59.95 2.38 -17.06
C VAL A 133 58.79 1.51 -17.53
N HIS A 134 57.64 2.11 -17.86
CA HIS A 134 56.53 1.37 -18.42
C HIS A 134 56.86 0.80 -19.81
N GLU A 135 57.54 1.59 -20.66
CA GLU A 135 57.94 1.17 -22.00
C GLU A 135 58.92 0.02 -21.96
N MET A 136 59.91 0.07 -21.06
CA MET A 136 60.86 -1.04 -20.85
C MET A 136 60.12 -2.36 -20.50
N VAL A 137 59.11 -2.32 -19.67
CA VAL A 137 58.30 -3.50 -19.30
C VAL A 137 57.44 -3.98 -20.47
N ILE A 138 56.84 -3.05 -21.23
CA ILE A 138 56.06 -3.35 -22.43
C ILE A 138 56.91 -4.05 -23.48
N GLU A 139 58.13 -3.54 -23.75
CA GLU A 139 59.04 -4.11 -24.73
C GLU A 139 59.57 -5.48 -24.28
N GLU A 140 59.97 -5.61 -22.98
CA GLU A 140 60.51 -6.86 -22.45
C GLU A 140 59.53 -8.02 -22.50
N LEU A 141 58.26 -7.76 -22.18
CA LEU A 141 57.22 -8.78 -22.13
C LEU A 141 56.35 -8.84 -23.38
N GLY A 142 56.57 -7.93 -24.35
CA GLY A 142 55.77 -7.86 -25.57
C GLY A 142 54.30 -7.61 -25.35
N LEU A 143 53.94 -6.72 -24.40
CA LEU A 143 52.55 -6.49 -23.97
C LEU A 143 51.82 -5.59 -24.96
N PRO A 144 50.56 -5.88 -25.30
CA PRO A 144 49.75 -5.07 -26.23
C PRO A 144 49.05 -3.89 -25.53
N TYR A 145 49.68 -3.28 -24.52
CA TYR A 145 49.09 -2.21 -23.71
C TYR A 145 49.83 -0.89 -23.93
N SER A 146 49.05 0.20 -23.79
CA SER A 146 49.61 1.55 -23.76
C SER A 146 50.18 1.87 -22.38
N TYR A 147 51.04 2.89 -22.31
CA TYR A 147 51.56 3.46 -21.06
C TYR A 147 50.45 3.71 -20.01
N GLN A 148 49.34 4.32 -20.41
CA GLN A 148 48.24 4.66 -19.51
C GLN A 148 47.54 3.43 -18.92
N GLU A 149 47.40 2.39 -19.72
CA GLU A 149 46.82 1.11 -19.26
C GLU A 149 47.75 0.42 -18.28
N MET A 150 49.06 0.37 -18.55
CA MET A 150 50.05 -0.18 -17.64
C MET A 150 50.13 0.57 -16.32
N GLN A 151 50.06 1.90 -16.36
CA GLN A 151 50.00 2.73 -15.17
C GLN A 151 48.78 2.44 -14.30
N SER A 152 47.61 2.16 -14.90
CA SER A 152 46.38 1.81 -14.17
C SER A 152 46.44 0.44 -13.47
N MET A 153 47.27 -0.48 -13.96
CA MET A 153 47.49 -1.82 -13.42
C MET A 153 48.53 -1.85 -12.31
N LEU A 154 49.38 -0.77 -12.20
CA LEU A 154 50.48 -0.67 -11.26
C LEU A 154 50.13 0.17 -10.04
N THR A 155 50.39 -0.36 -8.88
CA THR A 155 50.32 0.38 -7.61
C THR A 155 51.65 0.24 -6.89
N VAL A 156 52.33 1.37 -6.67
CA VAL A 156 53.57 1.40 -5.91
C VAL A 156 53.35 2.10 -4.60
N SER A 157 53.69 1.43 -3.51
CA SER A 157 53.52 1.97 -2.16
C SER A 157 54.77 1.74 -1.33
N ASN A 158 55.03 2.71 -0.47
CA ASN A 158 56.06 2.60 0.58
C ASN A 158 55.34 2.60 1.94
N PRO A 159 55.37 1.51 2.72
CA PRO A 159 54.88 1.55 4.09
C PRO A 159 55.66 2.59 4.90
N GLU A 160 54.95 3.32 5.75
CA GLU A 160 55.53 4.39 6.58
C GLU A 160 56.79 3.93 7.31
N ASP A 161 57.83 4.78 7.26
CA ASP A 161 59.14 4.57 7.90
C ASP A 161 59.93 3.33 7.44
N THR A 162 59.61 2.75 6.29
CA THR A 162 60.38 1.63 5.73
C THR A 162 61.20 2.03 4.50
N ARG A 163 62.20 1.24 4.21
CA ARG A 163 63.07 1.35 3.02
C ARG A 163 62.69 0.31 1.96
N VAL A 164 61.43 -0.15 2.00
CA VAL A 164 60.92 -1.17 1.09
C VAL A 164 59.86 -0.57 0.21
N LEU A 165 60.02 -0.68 -1.10
CA LEU A 165 58.96 -0.37 -2.07
C LEU A 165 58.18 -1.64 -2.41
N TYR A 166 56.89 -1.54 -2.33
CA TYR A 166 55.95 -2.57 -2.74
C TYR A 166 55.43 -2.23 -4.14
N ILE A 167 55.76 -3.08 -5.11
CA ILE A 167 55.36 -2.97 -6.50
C ILE A 167 54.25 -4.00 -6.73
N THR A 168 53.03 -3.54 -6.72
CA THR A 168 51.83 -4.40 -6.86
C THR A 168 51.23 -4.21 -8.24
N VAL A 169 51.10 -5.29 -8.98
CA VAL A 169 50.46 -5.32 -10.30
C VAL A 169 49.18 -6.11 -10.20
N THR A 170 48.10 -5.53 -10.72
CA THR A 170 46.78 -6.18 -10.80
C THR A 170 46.47 -6.53 -12.23
N TYR A 171 46.32 -7.84 -12.52
CA TYR A 171 46.14 -8.35 -13.87
C TYR A 171 45.16 -9.54 -13.91
N PRO A 172 44.46 -9.81 -15.04
CA PRO A 172 43.53 -10.93 -15.14
C PRO A 172 44.17 -12.33 -15.05
N ASP A 173 45.42 -12.47 -15.42
CA ASP A 173 46.18 -13.72 -15.33
C ASP A 173 47.18 -13.68 -14.17
N ALA A 174 47.18 -14.71 -13.33
CA ALA A 174 47.97 -14.76 -12.11
C ALA A 174 49.49 -14.83 -12.39
N LYS A 175 49.88 -15.59 -13.41
CA LYS A 175 51.26 -15.76 -13.81
C LYS A 175 51.82 -14.46 -14.41
N MET A 176 51.06 -13.87 -15.33
CA MET A 176 51.43 -12.58 -15.93
C MET A 176 51.49 -11.45 -14.91
N ALA A 177 50.60 -11.42 -13.90
CA ALA A 177 50.68 -10.44 -12.81
C ALA A 177 52.03 -10.50 -12.08
N ALA A 178 52.53 -11.71 -11.79
CA ALA A 178 53.81 -11.91 -11.14
C ALA A 178 54.98 -11.56 -12.07
N GLU A 179 54.93 -11.95 -13.35
CA GLU A 179 55.96 -11.63 -14.35
C GLU A 179 56.07 -10.11 -14.55
N ILE A 180 54.95 -9.40 -14.73
CA ILE A 180 54.93 -7.94 -14.89
C ILE A 180 55.47 -7.23 -13.63
N ALA A 181 55.07 -7.67 -12.41
CA ALA A 181 55.53 -7.08 -11.16
C ALA A 181 57.08 -7.25 -10.98
N ASN A 182 57.62 -8.39 -11.39
CA ASN A 182 59.03 -8.64 -11.35
C ASN A 182 59.80 -7.88 -12.45
N SER A 183 59.27 -7.79 -13.67
CA SER A 183 59.83 -6.97 -14.74
C SER A 183 59.88 -5.48 -14.36
N TYR A 184 58.80 -4.95 -13.70
CA TYR A 184 58.86 -3.59 -13.15
C TYR A 184 59.97 -3.39 -12.12
N ALA A 185 60.22 -4.37 -11.28
CA ALA A 185 61.32 -4.28 -10.30
C ALA A 185 62.68 -4.22 -10.98
N GLU A 186 62.94 -5.01 -12.05
CA GLU A 186 64.19 -4.99 -12.81
C GLU A 186 64.31 -3.75 -13.71
N ALA A 187 63.21 -3.32 -14.37
CA ALA A 187 63.18 -2.10 -15.17
C ALA A 187 63.52 -0.85 -14.32
N ALA A 188 62.91 -0.76 -13.13
CA ALA A 188 63.18 0.33 -12.20
C ALA A 188 64.65 0.34 -11.73
N LYS A 189 65.22 -0.80 -11.41
CA LYS A 189 66.63 -0.89 -11.08
C LYS A 189 67.56 -0.39 -12.23
N THR A 190 67.28 -0.87 -13.43
CA THR A 190 68.03 -0.48 -14.63
C THR A 190 67.92 1.03 -14.87
N PHE A 191 66.73 1.59 -14.72
CA PHE A 191 66.48 3.02 -14.88
C PHE A 191 67.19 3.85 -13.82
N ILE A 192 67.13 3.44 -12.53
CA ILE A 192 67.81 4.12 -11.42
C ILE A 192 69.33 4.12 -11.59
N ILE A 193 69.92 2.98 -11.96
CA ILE A 193 71.39 2.88 -12.21
C ILE A 193 71.79 3.75 -13.40
N LYS A 194 70.99 3.84 -14.44
CA LYS A 194 71.33 4.56 -15.66
C LYS A 194 71.15 6.07 -15.54
N ASN A 195 70.13 6.52 -14.83
CA ASN A 195 69.67 7.93 -14.86
C ASN A 195 69.78 8.66 -13.52
N MET A 196 70.03 7.93 -12.42
CA MET A 196 70.16 8.49 -11.09
C MET A 196 71.48 8.00 -10.51
N ASP A 197 72.42 8.90 -10.13
CA ASP A 197 73.70 8.55 -9.39
C ASP A 197 73.36 8.01 -7.99
N GLY A 198 72.30 7.17 -7.90
CA GLY A 198 71.75 6.66 -6.68
C GLY A 198 72.26 5.27 -6.29
N VAL A 199 71.78 4.83 -5.14
CA VAL A 199 72.13 3.51 -4.61
C VAL A 199 71.33 2.44 -5.35
N GLU A 200 71.96 1.41 -5.87
CA GLU A 200 71.34 0.28 -6.53
C GLU A 200 70.35 -0.44 -5.59
N PRO A 201 69.06 -0.47 -5.89
CA PRO A 201 68.10 -1.21 -5.09
C PRO A 201 68.28 -2.72 -5.20
N SER A 202 68.16 -3.43 -4.10
CA SER A 202 68.18 -4.90 -4.09
C SER A 202 66.80 -5.54 -4.04
N ASN A 203 66.68 -6.69 -4.68
CA ASN A 203 65.43 -7.44 -4.57
C ASN A 203 65.25 -7.96 -3.15
N PHE A 204 64.19 -7.50 -2.45
CA PHE A 204 63.85 -7.99 -1.14
C PHE A 204 62.98 -9.25 -1.22
N SER A 205 62.04 -9.26 -2.18
CA SER A 205 61.21 -10.42 -2.48
C SER A 205 60.72 -10.33 -3.92
N ILE A 206 60.78 -11.41 -4.64
CA ILE A 206 60.15 -11.54 -5.96
C ILE A 206 58.66 -11.79 -5.81
N ALA A 207 57.87 -11.30 -6.76
CA ALA A 207 56.47 -11.61 -6.84
C ALA A 207 56.28 -13.09 -7.20
N LEU A 208 55.49 -13.77 -6.43
CA LEU A 208 55.05 -15.13 -6.69
C LEU A 208 53.65 -15.11 -7.35
N GLU A 209 53.33 -16.17 -8.07
CA GLU A 209 52.01 -16.34 -8.67
C GLU A 209 50.93 -16.36 -7.58
N PRO A 210 49.98 -15.41 -7.57
CA PRO A 210 48.95 -15.35 -6.55
C PRO A 210 47.93 -16.50 -6.72
N SER A 211 47.68 -17.20 -5.63
CA SER A 211 46.72 -18.32 -5.61
C SER A 211 45.25 -17.88 -5.45
N VAL A 212 45.02 -16.61 -5.09
CA VAL A 212 43.68 -16.06 -4.83
C VAL A 212 43.46 -14.86 -5.75
N GLY A 213 42.38 -14.93 -6.53
CA GLY A 213 41.92 -13.82 -7.37
C GLY A 213 40.90 -12.96 -6.60
N TYR A 214 40.97 -11.67 -6.86
CA TYR A 214 40.00 -10.69 -6.35
C TYR A 214 38.90 -10.48 -7.41
N GLY A 215 37.67 -10.90 -7.10
CA GLY A 215 36.50 -10.71 -7.96
C GLY A 215 35.26 -10.64 -7.10
N THR A 216 34.26 -9.95 -7.58
CA THR A 216 32.96 -9.92 -6.91
C THR A 216 32.30 -11.29 -7.03
N SER A 217 32.05 -11.95 -5.89
CA SER A 217 31.31 -13.23 -5.87
C SER A 217 29.95 -13.03 -6.52
N VAL A 218 29.66 -13.85 -7.55
CA VAL A 218 28.35 -13.85 -8.24
C VAL A 218 27.19 -14.05 -7.25
N LEU A 219 27.40 -14.89 -6.25
CA LEU A 219 26.38 -15.19 -5.23
C LEU A 219 26.14 -13.98 -4.32
N VAL A 220 27.19 -13.30 -3.88
CA VAL A 220 27.06 -12.07 -3.05
C VAL A 220 26.36 -10.98 -3.84
N SER A 221 26.74 -10.75 -5.09
CA SER A 221 26.13 -9.76 -5.97
C SER A 221 24.64 -10.08 -6.23
N ALA A 222 24.31 -11.34 -6.45
CA ALA A 222 22.92 -11.77 -6.61
C ALA A 222 22.08 -11.56 -5.34
N VAL A 223 22.64 -11.81 -4.15
CA VAL A 223 21.95 -11.55 -2.88
C VAL A 223 21.74 -10.05 -2.67
N ILE A 224 22.75 -9.23 -2.91
CA ILE A 224 22.62 -7.77 -2.80
C ILE A 224 21.56 -7.25 -3.78
N GLY A 225 21.56 -7.72 -5.03
CA GLY A 225 20.56 -7.39 -6.03
C GLY A 225 19.15 -7.81 -5.60
N SER A 226 19.01 -9.00 -5.03
CA SER A 226 17.71 -9.52 -4.55
C SER A 226 17.15 -8.68 -3.40
N VAL A 227 17.97 -8.34 -2.42
CA VAL A 227 17.56 -7.50 -1.28
C VAL A 227 17.21 -6.09 -1.75
N GLY A 228 18.03 -5.48 -2.59
CA GLY A 228 17.77 -4.15 -3.17
C GLY A 228 16.49 -4.11 -3.99
N GLY A 229 16.28 -5.08 -4.88
CA GLY A 229 15.07 -5.20 -5.68
C GLY A 229 13.80 -5.42 -4.84
N GLY A 230 13.90 -6.24 -3.80
CA GLY A 230 12.81 -6.45 -2.84
C GLY A 230 12.45 -5.17 -2.06
N MET A 231 13.44 -4.44 -1.56
CA MET A 231 13.23 -3.16 -0.85
C MET A 231 12.60 -2.10 -1.77
N LEU A 232 13.08 -1.99 -3.01
CA LEU A 232 12.52 -1.06 -3.98
C LEU A 232 11.05 -1.36 -4.27
N ALA A 233 10.68 -2.63 -4.46
CA ALA A 233 9.30 -3.04 -4.67
C ALA A 233 8.40 -2.70 -3.47
N VAL A 234 8.89 -2.92 -2.24
CA VAL A 234 8.17 -2.54 -1.02
C VAL A 234 7.97 -1.03 -0.95
N ALA A 235 9.01 -0.23 -1.26
CA ALA A 235 8.92 1.22 -1.27
C ALA A 235 7.89 1.73 -2.30
N ILE A 236 7.89 1.18 -3.51
CA ILE A 236 6.91 1.52 -4.55
C ILE A 236 5.48 1.15 -4.10
N LEU A 237 5.28 -0.05 -3.53
CA LEU A 237 3.97 -0.47 -3.03
C LEU A 237 3.48 0.42 -1.89
N ALA A 238 4.36 0.82 -0.98
CA ALA A 238 4.05 1.76 0.09
C ALA A 238 3.65 3.14 -0.46
N LEU A 239 4.41 3.66 -1.44
CA LEU A 239 4.10 4.92 -2.10
C LEU A 239 2.72 4.87 -2.80
N LEU A 240 2.45 3.81 -3.56
CA LEU A 240 1.15 3.61 -4.21
C LEU A 240 0.01 3.49 -3.20
N PHE A 241 0.27 2.94 -2.00
CA PHE A 241 -0.73 2.86 -0.94
C PHE A 241 -1.04 4.24 -0.35
N VAL A 242 -0.04 5.08 -0.12
CA VAL A 242 -0.20 6.46 0.41
C VAL A 242 -0.89 7.37 -0.61
N LEU A 243 -0.59 7.20 -1.90
CA LEU A 243 -1.23 7.97 -2.98
C LEU A 243 -2.68 7.51 -3.29
N ASP A 244 -3.12 6.39 -2.75
CA ASP A 244 -4.48 5.87 -2.99
C ASP A 244 -5.52 6.53 -2.07
N ASN A 245 -6.14 7.58 -2.55
CA ASN A 245 -7.14 8.41 -1.87
C ASN A 245 -8.55 7.78 -1.83
N ARG A 246 -8.68 6.45 -1.77
CA ARG A 246 -9.99 5.77 -1.72
C ARG A 246 -10.46 5.57 -0.28
N PRO A 247 -11.78 5.66 -0.01
CA PRO A 247 -12.31 5.42 1.33
C PRO A 247 -12.15 3.95 1.73
N ARG A 248 -11.34 3.69 2.75
CA ARG A 248 -11.04 2.35 3.26
C ARG A 248 -11.52 2.13 4.68
N SER A 249 -11.79 3.19 5.40
CA SER A 249 -12.15 3.12 6.81
C SER A 249 -13.30 4.07 7.18
N PRO A 250 -14.03 3.80 8.26
CA PRO A 250 -15.08 4.69 8.77
C PRO A 250 -14.57 6.07 9.17
N GLU A 251 -13.33 6.16 9.66
CA GLU A 251 -12.69 7.40 10.10
C GLU A 251 -12.53 8.39 8.94
N VAL A 252 -12.24 7.87 7.74
CA VAL A 252 -12.14 8.66 6.51
C VAL A 252 -13.47 9.35 6.18
N ILE A 253 -14.60 8.68 6.40
CA ILE A 253 -15.92 9.26 6.17
C ILE A 253 -16.16 10.41 7.15
N GLN A 254 -15.80 10.23 8.41
CA GLN A 254 -15.93 11.29 9.42
C GLN A 254 -14.98 12.46 9.15
N GLN A 255 -13.75 12.18 8.74
CA GLN A 255 -12.73 13.19 8.47
C GLN A 255 -13.08 14.06 7.26
N TYR A 256 -13.49 13.45 6.14
CA TYR A 256 -13.77 14.17 4.90
C TYR A 256 -15.22 14.64 4.79
N GLY A 257 -16.18 13.83 5.23
CA GLY A 257 -17.61 14.16 5.18
C GLY A 257 -18.12 14.94 6.38
N GLY A 258 -17.41 14.90 7.52
CA GLY A 258 -17.89 15.49 8.77
C GLY A 258 -19.17 14.84 9.30
N ILE A 259 -19.45 13.58 8.90
CA ILE A 259 -20.65 12.83 9.27
C ILE A 259 -20.28 11.50 9.92
N PRO A 260 -21.08 11.01 10.90
CA PRO A 260 -20.80 9.74 11.55
C PRO A 260 -21.01 8.56 10.61
N THR A 261 -20.20 7.52 10.74
CA THR A 261 -20.47 6.22 10.11
C THR A 261 -21.41 5.42 11.00
N LEU A 262 -22.62 5.16 10.52
CA LEU A 262 -23.68 4.46 11.27
C LEU A 262 -23.49 2.96 11.29
N SER A 263 -22.92 2.38 10.21
CA SER A 263 -22.60 0.95 10.14
C SER A 263 -21.57 0.65 9.06
N VAL A 264 -20.93 -0.52 9.18
CA VAL A 264 -19.97 -1.07 8.21
C VAL A 264 -20.51 -2.42 7.73
N LEU A 265 -20.78 -2.51 6.43
CA LEU A 265 -21.36 -3.71 5.82
C LEU A 265 -20.28 -4.53 5.11
N PRO A 266 -20.20 -5.85 5.37
CA PRO A 266 -19.26 -6.73 4.70
C PRO A 266 -19.57 -6.90 3.22
N ALA A 267 -18.53 -7.14 2.42
CA ALA A 267 -18.69 -7.57 1.04
C ALA A 267 -19.42 -8.92 1.00
N ASN A 268 -20.53 -8.97 0.28
CA ASN A 268 -21.26 -10.21 0.09
C ASN A 268 -20.44 -11.18 -0.76
N LYS A 269 -19.90 -12.23 -0.14
CA LYS A 269 -19.08 -13.25 -0.81
C LYS A 269 -19.90 -14.18 -1.71
N ASN A 270 -21.21 -14.25 -1.51
CA ASN A 270 -22.09 -15.16 -2.21
C ASN A 270 -22.79 -14.47 -3.39
N LYS A 271 -22.02 -14.08 -4.41
CA LYS A 271 -22.58 -13.74 -5.73
C LYS A 271 -23.14 -14.95 -6.49
N ARG A 272 -23.56 -16.01 -5.81
CA ARG A 272 -24.29 -17.07 -6.49
C ARG A 272 -25.68 -16.53 -6.80
N PRO A 273 -26.11 -16.54 -8.07
CA PRO A 273 -27.49 -16.23 -8.40
C PRO A 273 -28.38 -17.14 -7.54
N ALA A 274 -29.39 -16.55 -6.91
CA ALA A 274 -30.32 -17.31 -6.09
C ALA A 274 -30.73 -18.59 -6.86
N ARG A 275 -30.59 -19.76 -6.21
CA ARG A 275 -30.99 -21.04 -6.77
C ARG A 275 -32.38 -20.84 -7.34
N LYS A 276 -32.56 -21.15 -8.62
CA LYS A 276 -33.89 -21.17 -9.24
C LYS A 276 -34.78 -22.02 -8.32
N ASP A 277 -35.79 -21.40 -7.70
CA ASP A 277 -36.83 -22.13 -6.99
C ASP A 277 -37.54 -22.98 -8.03
N PRO A 278 -37.41 -24.33 -7.99
CA PRO A 278 -38.02 -25.17 -9.02
C PRO A 278 -39.55 -25.17 -8.94
N SER A 279 -40.11 -24.73 -7.82
CA SER A 279 -41.56 -24.64 -7.65
C SER A 279 -42.06 -23.29 -8.12
N GLY A 280 -42.20 -23.09 -9.41
CA GLY A 280 -42.81 -21.92 -10.04
C GLY A 280 -44.28 -21.67 -9.68
N LYS A 281 -44.77 -22.25 -8.58
CA LYS A 281 -46.13 -22.05 -8.12
C LYS A 281 -46.18 -20.84 -7.19
N MET A 282 -46.93 -19.82 -7.59
CA MET A 282 -47.42 -18.82 -6.64
C MET A 282 -48.14 -19.57 -5.49
N PRO A 283 -47.97 -19.10 -4.22
CA PRO A 283 -48.78 -19.65 -3.15
C PRO A 283 -50.27 -19.51 -3.56
N ALA A 284 -50.99 -20.63 -3.46
CA ALA A 284 -52.42 -20.66 -3.68
C ALA A 284 -53.05 -19.57 -2.83
N LYS A 285 -54.02 -18.83 -3.43
CA LYS A 285 -54.79 -17.72 -2.86
C LYS A 285 -54.96 -17.85 -1.34
N GLY A 286 -54.24 -17.03 -0.57
CA GLY A 286 -54.56 -16.76 0.83
C GLY A 286 -55.88 -15.97 0.93
N PRO A 287 -56.61 -16.02 2.05
CA PRO A 287 -57.97 -15.56 2.17
C PRO A 287 -58.16 -14.05 2.29
N GLU A 288 -57.35 -13.22 1.68
CA GLU A 288 -57.60 -11.78 1.59
C GLU A 288 -57.33 -11.27 0.19
N ARG A 289 -58.40 -10.82 -0.47
CA ARG A 289 -58.43 -10.09 -1.73
C ARG A 289 -57.78 -8.69 -1.55
N SER A 290 -56.48 -8.63 -1.36
CA SER A 290 -55.70 -7.43 -1.60
C SER A 290 -55.10 -7.57 -3.00
N ASN A 291 -55.58 -6.78 -3.95
CA ASN A 291 -55.24 -6.93 -5.36
C ASN A 291 -53.77 -6.63 -5.69
N ASN A 292 -53.00 -6.00 -4.81
CA ASN A 292 -51.63 -5.56 -5.08
C ASN A 292 -50.64 -6.25 -4.16
N TYR A 293 -50.11 -7.39 -4.62
CA TYR A 293 -49.09 -8.16 -3.95
C TYR A 293 -47.86 -8.33 -4.85
N LEU A 294 -46.68 -8.16 -4.26
CA LEU A 294 -45.40 -8.28 -4.95
C LEU A 294 -44.51 -9.29 -4.23
N LYS A 295 -44.10 -10.34 -4.93
CA LYS A 295 -43.16 -11.32 -4.40
C LYS A 295 -41.72 -10.95 -4.77
N ILE A 296 -40.86 -10.71 -3.76
CA ILE A 296 -39.43 -10.56 -3.92
C ILE A 296 -38.86 -11.96 -4.08
N SER A 297 -38.50 -12.34 -5.32
CA SER A 297 -38.15 -13.72 -5.68
C SER A 297 -36.64 -14.00 -5.57
N SER A 298 -35.83 -12.98 -5.63
CA SER A 298 -34.36 -13.09 -5.57
C SER A 298 -33.84 -12.25 -4.42
N PHE A 299 -33.94 -12.77 -3.19
CA PHE A 299 -33.37 -12.12 -2.04
C PHE A 299 -32.35 -13.05 -1.37
N GLN A 300 -31.11 -12.59 -1.28
CA GLN A 300 -30.07 -13.35 -0.65
C GLN A 300 -30.17 -13.21 0.87
N GLN A 301 -30.20 -14.34 1.57
CA GLN A 301 -30.20 -14.34 3.01
C GLN A 301 -28.84 -13.82 3.52
N LEU A 302 -28.86 -12.81 4.37
CA LEU A 302 -27.66 -12.26 4.99
C LEU A 302 -26.99 -13.30 5.87
N ASP A 303 -25.68 -13.33 5.86
CA ASP A 303 -24.91 -14.03 6.89
C ASP A 303 -25.08 -13.32 8.26
N TYR A 304 -24.66 -13.99 9.32
CA TYR A 304 -24.81 -13.46 10.68
C TYR A 304 -24.19 -12.05 10.83
N VAL A 305 -23.00 -11.84 10.27
CA VAL A 305 -22.27 -10.57 10.41
C VAL A 305 -22.98 -9.44 9.68
N SER A 306 -23.45 -9.69 8.46
CA SER A 306 -24.23 -8.70 7.69
C SER A 306 -25.56 -8.37 8.35
N ASN A 307 -26.22 -9.38 8.95
CA ASN A 307 -27.48 -9.17 9.66
C ASN A 307 -27.29 -8.29 10.91
N GLU A 308 -26.25 -8.55 11.71
CA GLU A 308 -25.93 -7.73 12.87
C GLU A 308 -25.55 -6.29 12.48
N ALA A 309 -24.82 -6.12 11.37
CA ALA A 309 -24.47 -4.80 10.87
C ALA A 309 -25.73 -4.02 10.40
N MET A 310 -26.73 -4.69 9.82
CA MET A 310 -28.01 -4.07 9.47
C MET A 310 -28.86 -3.75 10.70
N ASN A 311 -28.89 -4.63 11.71
CA ASN A 311 -29.56 -4.34 12.99
C ASN A 311 -28.94 -3.11 13.67
N THR A 312 -27.61 -3.01 13.65
CA THR A 312 -26.86 -1.85 14.17
C THR A 312 -27.25 -0.58 13.40
N LEU A 313 -27.35 -0.66 12.07
CA LEU A 313 -27.75 0.46 11.23
C LEU A 313 -29.17 0.94 11.59
N CYS A 314 -30.14 0.03 11.69
CA CYS A 314 -31.52 0.37 12.08
C CYS A 314 -31.57 1.01 13.47
N THR A 315 -30.79 0.48 14.43
CA THR A 315 -30.72 1.02 15.79
C THR A 315 -30.12 2.43 15.78
N ASN A 316 -29.02 2.65 15.06
CA ASN A 316 -28.39 3.96 14.96
C ASN A 316 -29.27 4.99 14.26
N LEU A 317 -30.00 4.57 13.20
CA LEU A 317 -31.00 5.44 12.56
C LEU A 317 -32.12 5.85 13.52
N SER A 318 -32.57 4.95 14.41
CA SER A 318 -33.58 5.26 15.41
C SER A 318 -33.10 6.28 16.46
N TYR A 319 -31.79 6.39 16.68
CA TYR A 319 -31.19 7.40 17.56
C TYR A 319 -30.93 8.75 16.90
N CYS A 320 -31.02 8.86 15.56
CA CYS A 320 -30.80 10.12 14.86
C CYS A 320 -31.90 11.17 15.13
N GLY A 321 -33.09 10.74 15.58
CA GLY A 321 -34.21 11.60 15.98
C GLY A 321 -35.54 10.82 16.03
N LYS A 322 -36.42 11.19 16.96
CA LYS A 322 -37.74 10.53 17.11
C LYS A 322 -38.71 10.83 15.96
N ASP A 323 -38.50 11.97 15.30
CA ASP A 323 -39.40 12.47 14.24
C ASP A 323 -38.91 12.10 12.83
N ILE A 324 -37.78 11.36 12.73
CA ILE A 324 -37.22 10.94 11.44
C ILE A 324 -37.96 9.70 10.96
N ARG A 325 -38.85 9.90 9.97
CA ARG A 325 -39.64 8.85 9.31
C ARG A 325 -39.31 8.71 7.82
N LYS A 326 -39.03 9.83 7.14
CA LYS A 326 -38.76 9.92 5.71
C LYS A 326 -37.26 9.91 5.49
N ILE A 327 -36.71 8.74 5.17
CA ILE A 327 -35.26 8.52 5.06
C ILE A 327 -34.88 8.31 3.60
N MET A 328 -34.14 9.26 3.04
CA MET A 328 -33.54 9.12 1.72
C MET A 328 -32.28 8.28 1.80
N VAL A 329 -32.13 7.31 0.90
CA VAL A 329 -30.91 6.51 0.74
C VAL A 329 -30.29 6.83 -0.61
N THR A 330 -29.08 7.38 -0.59
CA THR A 330 -28.33 7.75 -1.79
C THR A 330 -26.87 7.34 -1.71
N SER A 331 -26.13 7.53 -2.79
CA SER A 331 -24.69 7.25 -2.87
C SER A 331 -23.99 8.31 -3.72
N ARG A 332 -22.67 8.32 -3.71
CA ARG A 332 -21.90 9.21 -4.61
C ARG A 332 -21.96 8.75 -6.05
N TYR A 333 -21.80 7.42 -6.26
CA TYR A 333 -21.73 6.78 -7.57
C TYR A 333 -22.67 5.59 -7.68
N SER A 334 -22.97 5.23 -8.92
CA SER A 334 -23.66 3.98 -9.21
C SER A 334 -22.83 2.78 -8.74
N GLY A 335 -23.50 1.73 -8.26
CA GLY A 335 -22.86 0.50 -7.82
C GLY A 335 -22.20 0.56 -6.43
N GLU A 336 -22.38 1.61 -5.63
CA GLU A 336 -21.95 1.64 -4.23
C GLU A 336 -22.85 0.80 -3.31
N GLY A 337 -24.02 0.38 -3.80
CA GLY A 337 -24.93 -0.53 -3.11
C GLY A 337 -26.08 0.14 -2.39
N LYS A 338 -26.51 1.34 -2.82
CA LYS A 338 -27.69 2.03 -2.29
C LYS A 338 -28.92 1.12 -2.21
N SER A 339 -29.35 0.55 -3.33
CA SER A 339 -30.53 -0.33 -3.40
C SER A 339 -30.36 -1.63 -2.58
N TYR A 340 -29.14 -2.14 -2.45
CA TYR A 340 -28.84 -3.25 -1.53
C TYR A 340 -29.08 -2.84 -0.08
N VAL A 341 -28.63 -1.65 0.33
CA VAL A 341 -28.85 -1.12 1.68
C VAL A 341 -30.34 -0.86 1.91
N SER A 342 -31.04 -0.21 0.97
CA SER A 342 -32.47 0.11 1.05
C SER A 342 -33.34 -1.14 1.23
N MET A 343 -33.10 -2.17 0.42
CA MET A 343 -33.84 -3.43 0.50
C MET A 343 -33.58 -4.22 1.79
N ASN A 344 -32.32 -4.22 2.27
CA ASN A 344 -32.00 -4.88 3.52
C ASN A 344 -32.52 -4.10 4.74
N LEU A 345 -32.54 -2.75 4.70
CA LEU A 345 -33.21 -1.93 5.70
C LEU A 345 -34.71 -2.23 5.77
N LEU A 346 -35.40 -2.27 4.62
CA LEU A 346 -36.83 -2.62 4.56
C LEU A 346 -37.09 -3.96 5.25
N ARG A 347 -36.29 -4.99 4.94
CA ARG A 347 -36.41 -6.31 5.57
C ARG A 347 -36.10 -6.27 7.07
N THR A 348 -35.08 -5.53 7.48
CA THR A 348 -34.71 -5.45 8.90
C THR A 348 -35.77 -4.73 9.72
N PHE A 349 -36.37 -3.66 9.19
CA PHE A 349 -37.54 -3.00 9.80
C PHE A 349 -38.73 -3.95 9.94
N SER A 350 -39.00 -4.77 8.90
CA SER A 350 -40.00 -5.83 8.98
C SER A 350 -39.74 -6.81 10.13
N GLN A 351 -38.50 -7.27 10.29
CA GLN A 351 -38.11 -8.18 11.38
C GLN A 351 -38.25 -7.55 12.77
N LEU A 352 -38.10 -6.23 12.85
CA LEU A 352 -38.29 -5.43 14.07
C LEU A 352 -39.77 -5.08 14.33
N GLY A 353 -40.71 -5.60 13.48
CA GLY A 353 -42.13 -5.38 13.61
C GLY A 353 -42.63 -4.00 13.16
N LYS A 354 -41.78 -3.17 12.56
CA LYS A 354 -42.14 -1.85 12.04
C LYS A 354 -42.87 -1.93 10.71
N LYS A 355 -43.84 -1.03 10.52
CA LYS A 355 -44.47 -0.81 9.22
C LYS A 355 -43.53 0.04 8.37
N ALA A 356 -43.01 -0.50 7.27
CA ALA A 356 -42.06 0.21 6.42
C ALA A 356 -42.48 0.15 4.95
N VAL A 357 -42.25 1.24 4.22
CA VAL A 357 -42.42 1.30 2.77
C VAL A 357 -41.15 1.75 2.10
N LEU A 358 -40.83 1.17 0.95
CA LEU A 358 -39.70 1.57 0.10
C LEU A 358 -40.26 2.13 -1.22
N ILE A 359 -39.81 3.33 -1.56
CA ILE A 359 -40.09 3.99 -2.83
C ILE A 359 -38.81 3.93 -3.68
N ASP A 360 -38.90 3.29 -4.84
CA ASP A 360 -37.82 3.29 -5.83
C ASP A 360 -37.95 4.51 -6.73
N THR A 361 -37.12 5.50 -6.54
CA THR A 361 -37.13 6.75 -7.32
C THR A 361 -36.06 6.78 -8.41
N ASP A 362 -35.31 5.67 -8.63
CA ASP A 362 -34.40 5.55 -9.76
C ASP A 362 -35.16 5.21 -11.05
N LEU A 363 -35.91 6.21 -11.57
CA LEU A 363 -36.77 6.09 -12.77
C LEU A 363 -35.96 5.93 -14.07
N ARG A 364 -34.61 5.99 -13.99
CA ARG A 364 -33.73 5.83 -15.15
C ARG A 364 -33.23 4.38 -15.27
N ALA A 365 -32.86 3.78 -14.15
CA ALA A 365 -32.24 2.45 -14.12
C ALA A 365 -32.46 1.79 -12.76
N SER A 366 -33.71 1.33 -12.52
CA SER A 366 -34.07 0.67 -11.25
C SER A 366 -33.22 -0.56 -10.98
N GLY A 367 -32.33 -0.44 -9.96
CA GLY A 367 -31.58 -1.57 -9.44
C GLY A 367 -32.46 -2.55 -8.65
N ILE A 368 -33.51 -2.08 -8.04
CA ILE A 368 -34.43 -2.91 -7.25
C ILE A 368 -35.20 -3.87 -8.16
N GLN A 369 -35.73 -3.39 -9.26
CA GLN A 369 -36.50 -4.20 -10.20
C GLN A 369 -35.62 -5.27 -10.87
N SER A 370 -34.39 -4.92 -11.27
CA SER A 370 -33.48 -5.83 -11.98
C SER A 370 -32.87 -6.90 -11.05
N ASP A 371 -32.39 -6.52 -9.86
CA ASP A 371 -31.61 -7.39 -8.99
C ASP A 371 -32.46 -8.33 -8.15
N TYR A 372 -33.67 -7.87 -7.73
CA TYR A 372 -34.53 -8.62 -6.81
C TYR A 372 -35.65 -9.43 -7.48
N ARG A 373 -35.74 -9.41 -8.83
CA ARG A 373 -36.70 -10.19 -9.63
C ARG A 373 -38.09 -10.10 -9.05
N LEU A 374 -38.64 -8.90 -9.06
CA LEU A 374 -39.95 -8.60 -8.54
C LEU A 374 -41.03 -9.34 -9.39
N ARG A 375 -41.94 -10.07 -8.72
CA ARG A 375 -43.07 -10.74 -9.37
C ARG A 375 -44.37 -10.14 -8.86
N TYR A 376 -45.11 -9.55 -9.76
CA TYR A 376 -46.39 -8.88 -9.48
C TYR A 376 -47.54 -9.86 -9.53
N SER A 377 -48.57 -9.63 -8.70
CA SER A 377 -49.83 -10.40 -8.72
C SER A 377 -50.78 -9.95 -9.79
N THR A 378 -50.61 -8.73 -10.32
CA THR A 378 -51.45 -8.07 -11.33
C THR A 378 -50.77 -8.11 -12.69
N GLN A 379 -51.57 -8.02 -13.77
CA GLN A 379 -51.05 -7.93 -15.14
C GLN A 379 -50.50 -6.53 -15.44
N ASN A 380 -51.13 -5.50 -14.90
CA ASN A 380 -50.68 -4.12 -15.02
C ASN A 380 -49.65 -3.87 -13.90
N HIS A 381 -48.44 -3.49 -14.26
CA HIS A 381 -47.31 -3.26 -13.35
C HIS A 381 -47.08 -1.76 -13.20
N TYR A 382 -48.03 -1.08 -12.57
CA TYR A 382 -47.86 0.34 -12.29
C TYR A 382 -46.83 0.56 -11.17
N GLY A 383 -46.11 1.66 -11.28
CA GLY A 383 -45.14 2.10 -10.26
C GLY A 383 -45.21 3.59 -10.06
N LEU A 384 -44.10 4.15 -9.56
CA LEU A 384 -44.00 5.56 -9.25
C LEU A 384 -44.18 6.46 -10.49
N SER A 385 -43.62 6.06 -11.63
CA SER A 385 -43.68 6.85 -12.87
C SER A 385 -45.12 6.99 -13.36
N GLU A 386 -45.93 5.92 -13.30
CA GLU A 386 -47.35 5.93 -13.72
C GLU A 386 -48.21 6.74 -12.76
N TYR A 387 -47.95 6.61 -11.45
CA TYR A 387 -48.66 7.42 -10.45
C TYR A 387 -48.40 8.92 -10.64
N LEU A 388 -47.12 9.31 -10.75
CA LEU A 388 -46.75 10.71 -10.92
C LEU A 388 -47.20 11.30 -12.26
N SER A 389 -47.38 10.45 -13.27
CA SER A 389 -47.95 10.85 -14.57
C SER A 389 -49.49 10.89 -14.58
N GLY A 390 -50.16 10.57 -13.46
CA GLY A 390 -51.62 10.56 -13.36
C GLY A 390 -52.29 9.40 -14.09
N ILE A 391 -51.57 8.32 -14.45
CA ILE A 391 -52.07 7.15 -15.17
C ILE A 391 -52.80 6.19 -14.22
N CYS A 392 -52.40 6.16 -12.94
CA CYS A 392 -52.99 5.29 -11.93
C CYS A 392 -53.07 5.98 -10.57
N ASP A 393 -53.90 5.44 -9.67
CA ASP A 393 -53.97 5.88 -8.28
C ASP A 393 -52.84 5.29 -7.43
N MET A 394 -52.56 5.91 -6.27
CA MET A 394 -51.55 5.43 -5.32
C MET A 394 -51.80 3.96 -4.91
N LYS A 395 -53.08 3.55 -4.80
CA LYS A 395 -53.47 2.18 -4.43
C LYS A 395 -53.02 1.14 -5.44
N ASP A 396 -52.87 1.53 -6.71
CA ASP A 396 -52.47 0.64 -7.80
C ASP A 396 -50.93 0.58 -7.94
N ALA A 397 -50.20 1.61 -7.48
CA ALA A 397 -48.75 1.70 -7.52
C ALA A 397 -48.06 1.09 -6.29
N ILE A 398 -48.77 0.93 -5.15
CA ILE A 398 -48.21 0.37 -3.92
C ILE A 398 -48.50 -1.13 -3.80
N TYR A 399 -47.48 -1.92 -3.56
CA TYR A 399 -47.54 -3.38 -3.43
C TYR A 399 -47.10 -3.84 -2.05
N ARG A 400 -47.93 -4.69 -1.40
CA ARG A 400 -47.51 -5.44 -0.20
C ARG A 400 -46.46 -6.49 -0.59
N THR A 401 -45.44 -6.65 0.21
CA THR A 401 -44.39 -7.63 -0.06
C THR A 401 -44.63 -8.96 0.66
N ASN A 402 -43.80 -9.96 0.37
CA ASN A 402 -43.75 -11.21 1.12
C ASN A 402 -43.11 -11.10 2.50
N TRP A 403 -42.69 -9.92 2.93
CA TRP A 403 -42.24 -9.64 4.29
C TRP A 403 -43.35 -8.95 5.09
N PRO A 404 -43.57 -9.34 6.35
CA PRO A 404 -44.62 -8.73 7.18
C PRO A 404 -44.45 -7.22 7.30
N ASN A 405 -45.58 -6.51 7.30
CA ASN A 405 -45.66 -5.06 7.51
C ASN A 405 -44.82 -4.21 6.53
N THR A 406 -44.53 -4.73 5.34
CA THR A 406 -43.78 -3.97 4.34
C THR A 406 -44.50 -3.84 3.01
N SER A 407 -44.26 -2.69 2.38
CA SER A 407 -44.73 -2.39 1.03
C SER A 407 -43.58 -1.80 0.18
N ILE A 408 -43.74 -1.88 -1.13
CA ILE A 408 -42.83 -1.26 -2.11
C ILE A 408 -43.64 -0.53 -3.15
N ILE A 409 -43.18 0.66 -3.53
CA ILE A 409 -43.60 1.35 -4.76
C ILE A 409 -42.39 1.22 -5.72
N PRO A 410 -42.50 0.35 -6.76
CA PRO A 410 -41.41 0.21 -7.74
C PRO A 410 -41.32 1.46 -8.62
N ALA A 411 -40.22 1.63 -9.32
CA ALA A 411 -40.00 2.76 -10.23
C ALA A 411 -41.04 2.88 -11.33
N GLY A 412 -41.58 1.75 -11.79
CA GLY A 412 -42.51 1.69 -12.94
C GLY A 412 -41.77 1.61 -14.27
N TYR A 413 -42.37 2.15 -15.33
CA TYR A 413 -41.71 2.25 -16.63
C TYR A 413 -40.69 3.37 -16.65
N GLU A 414 -39.64 3.20 -17.45
CA GLU A 414 -38.60 4.19 -17.63
C GLU A 414 -39.16 5.54 -18.10
N ALA A 415 -38.90 6.59 -17.35
CA ALA A 415 -39.40 7.92 -17.67
C ALA A 415 -38.37 8.72 -18.48
N PRO A 416 -38.79 9.42 -19.56
CA PRO A 416 -37.87 10.23 -20.35
C PRO A 416 -37.31 11.42 -19.58
N ASN A 417 -38.12 12.02 -18.69
CA ASN A 417 -37.72 13.19 -17.87
C ASN A 417 -38.00 12.94 -16.37
N PRO A 418 -37.21 12.11 -15.68
CA PRO A 418 -37.42 11.74 -14.29
C PRO A 418 -37.52 12.94 -13.33
N LEU A 419 -36.64 13.93 -13.49
CA LEU A 419 -36.62 15.11 -12.63
C LEU A 419 -37.95 15.87 -12.63
N GLN A 420 -38.56 15.99 -13.78
CA GLN A 420 -39.86 16.71 -13.89
C GLN A 420 -41.00 15.98 -13.16
N LEU A 421 -40.92 14.66 -13.04
CA LEU A 421 -41.87 13.87 -12.27
C LEU A 421 -41.59 13.89 -10.77
N LEU A 422 -40.32 13.81 -10.41
CA LEU A 422 -39.88 13.72 -9.01
C LEU A 422 -39.97 15.07 -8.26
N ASP A 423 -39.82 16.19 -8.97
CA ASP A 423 -39.86 17.54 -8.40
C ASP A 423 -41.26 18.16 -8.51
N THR A 424 -42.30 17.40 -8.08
CA THR A 424 -43.71 17.79 -8.18
C THR A 424 -44.40 17.79 -6.82
N PRO A 425 -45.48 18.60 -6.64
CA PRO A 425 -46.31 18.52 -5.45
C PRO A 425 -46.91 17.12 -5.22
N ALA A 426 -47.18 16.36 -6.30
CA ALA A 426 -47.69 14.99 -6.21
C ALA A 426 -46.69 14.04 -5.51
N MET A 427 -45.37 14.24 -5.71
CA MET A 427 -44.36 13.46 -5.02
C MET A 427 -44.28 13.82 -3.53
N GLU A 428 -44.38 15.10 -3.19
CA GLU A 428 -44.45 15.56 -1.80
C GLU A 428 -45.67 14.98 -1.08
N GLU A 429 -46.85 15.09 -1.70
CA GLU A 429 -48.12 14.56 -1.16
C GLU A 429 -48.04 13.03 -0.95
N LEU A 430 -47.46 12.29 -1.91
CA LEU A 430 -47.24 10.85 -1.79
C LEU A 430 -46.40 10.52 -0.55
N ILE A 431 -45.26 11.20 -0.39
CA ILE A 431 -44.34 10.95 0.74
C ILE A 431 -45.03 11.27 2.08
N GLU A 432 -45.79 12.36 2.17
CA GLU A 432 -46.53 12.75 3.38
C GLU A 432 -47.66 11.76 3.71
N GLN A 433 -48.44 11.34 2.70
CA GLN A 433 -49.48 10.32 2.91
C GLN A 433 -48.90 8.99 3.41
N LEU A 434 -47.76 8.57 2.87
CA LEU A 434 -47.08 7.36 3.31
C LEU A 434 -46.47 7.51 4.72
N ALA A 435 -45.91 8.68 5.08
CA ALA A 435 -45.42 8.96 6.42
C ALA A 435 -46.52 8.92 7.49
N GLY A 436 -47.79 9.20 7.09
CA GLY A 436 -48.97 9.05 7.96
C GLY A 436 -49.38 7.59 8.19
N GLN A 437 -49.06 6.67 7.27
CA GLN A 437 -49.49 5.27 7.29
C GLN A 437 -48.40 4.28 7.76
N PHE A 438 -47.13 4.62 7.55
CA PHE A 438 -45.99 3.79 7.85
C PHE A 438 -45.11 4.42 8.93
N ASP A 439 -44.43 3.58 9.72
CA ASP A 439 -43.46 4.03 10.72
C ASP A 439 -42.16 4.56 10.06
N VAL A 440 -41.81 4.02 8.89
CA VAL A 440 -40.60 4.39 8.13
C VAL A 440 -40.92 4.38 6.63
N VAL A 441 -40.56 5.47 5.96
CA VAL A 441 -40.59 5.63 4.49
C VAL A 441 -39.15 5.69 4.01
N LEU A 442 -38.70 4.67 3.28
CA LEU A 442 -37.37 4.61 2.65
C LEU A 442 -37.51 5.09 1.20
N ILE A 443 -36.64 5.98 0.79
CA ILE A 443 -36.64 6.55 -0.57
C ILE A 443 -35.29 6.20 -1.20
N ASP A 444 -35.26 5.19 -2.08
CA ASP A 444 -34.05 4.78 -2.82
C ASP A 444 -33.87 5.70 -4.03
N THR A 445 -32.81 6.51 -4.03
CA THR A 445 -32.59 7.53 -5.05
C THR A 445 -31.43 7.20 -5.96
N PRO A 446 -31.32 7.80 -7.15
CA PRO A 446 -30.10 7.79 -7.94
C PRO A 446 -28.90 8.38 -7.17
N PRO A 447 -27.66 8.16 -7.65
CA PRO A 447 -26.46 8.71 -6.99
C PRO A 447 -26.43 10.23 -7.03
N VAL A 448 -26.27 10.88 -5.87
CA VAL A 448 -26.24 12.36 -5.75
C VAL A 448 -25.02 12.98 -6.43
N GLY A 449 -23.90 12.25 -6.55
CA GLY A 449 -22.70 12.74 -7.23
C GLY A 449 -22.79 12.74 -8.76
N VAL A 450 -23.86 12.16 -9.32
CA VAL A 450 -24.03 12.03 -10.78
C VAL A 450 -25.31 12.73 -11.28
N LEU A 451 -26.37 12.67 -10.49
CA LEU A 451 -27.71 13.12 -10.89
C LEU A 451 -28.33 14.08 -9.87
N VAL A 452 -28.99 15.10 -10.38
CA VAL A 452 -29.68 16.12 -9.58
C VAL A 452 -30.98 15.58 -8.94
N ASP A 453 -31.51 14.48 -9.44
CA ASP A 453 -32.77 13.85 -9.01
C ASP A 453 -32.81 13.60 -7.48
N ALA A 454 -31.68 13.12 -6.90
CA ALA A 454 -31.55 12.92 -5.45
C ALA A 454 -31.57 14.25 -4.67
N VAL A 455 -31.00 15.29 -5.23
CA VAL A 455 -30.96 16.63 -4.61
C VAL A 455 -32.38 17.21 -4.56
N ALA A 456 -33.17 17.05 -5.62
CA ALA A 456 -34.57 17.52 -5.67
C ALA A 456 -35.45 16.80 -4.65
N LEU A 457 -35.23 15.49 -4.42
CA LEU A 457 -36.00 14.69 -3.46
C LEU A 457 -35.59 14.97 -2.00
N ALA A 458 -34.37 15.42 -1.74
CA ALA A 458 -33.87 15.63 -0.41
C ALA A 458 -34.71 16.60 0.42
N LYS A 459 -35.32 17.62 -0.22
CA LYS A 459 -36.18 18.61 0.44
C LYS A 459 -37.47 18.02 1.05
N PHE A 460 -37.94 16.86 0.57
CA PHE A 460 -39.12 16.17 1.07
C PHE A 460 -38.79 15.16 2.18
N CYS A 461 -37.51 14.98 2.51
CA CYS A 461 -37.04 13.95 3.45
C CYS A 461 -36.63 14.56 4.80
N ASP A 462 -36.86 13.81 5.90
CA ASP A 462 -36.40 14.21 7.24
C ASP A 462 -34.89 14.04 7.41
N GLY A 463 -34.30 13.14 6.61
CA GLY A 463 -32.87 12.93 6.61
C GLY A 463 -32.38 11.97 5.55
N THR A 464 -31.07 12.06 5.28
CA THR A 464 -30.38 11.29 4.25
C THR A 464 -29.37 10.35 4.85
N LEU A 465 -29.38 9.10 4.39
CA LEU A 465 -28.36 8.09 4.63
C LEU A 465 -27.45 7.99 3.40
N LEU A 466 -26.16 8.31 3.56
CA LEU A 466 -25.19 8.23 2.48
C LEU A 466 -24.52 6.85 2.44
N VAL A 467 -24.64 6.14 1.33
CA VAL A 467 -23.95 4.86 1.12
C VAL A 467 -22.63 5.11 0.42
N VAL A 468 -21.53 4.71 1.05
CA VAL A 468 -20.16 4.86 0.55
C VAL A 468 -19.60 3.48 0.26
N GLY A 469 -19.17 3.23 -0.97
CA GLY A 469 -18.55 1.97 -1.36
C GLY A 469 -17.11 1.86 -0.87
N TYR A 470 -16.76 0.75 -0.23
CA TYR A 470 -15.38 0.45 0.17
C TYR A 470 -14.42 0.45 -1.03
N CYS A 471 -13.33 1.20 -0.94
CA CYS A 471 -12.36 1.39 -2.01
C CYS A 471 -12.95 1.89 -3.34
N LYS A 472 -14.08 2.60 -3.33
CA LYS A 472 -14.70 3.21 -4.52
C LYS A 472 -14.65 4.72 -4.44
N GLY A 473 -14.34 5.38 -5.57
CA GLY A 473 -14.25 6.84 -5.66
C GLY A 473 -13.15 7.45 -4.78
N LYS A 474 -13.05 8.78 -4.79
CA LYS A 474 -12.08 9.53 -4.00
C LYS A 474 -12.68 9.98 -2.67
N GLN A 475 -11.84 10.16 -1.66
CA GLN A 475 -12.26 10.64 -0.33
C GLN A 475 -12.90 12.05 -0.39
N GLN A 476 -12.36 12.94 -1.21
CA GLN A 476 -12.90 14.31 -1.37
C GLN A 476 -14.35 14.33 -1.84
N GLU A 477 -14.76 13.40 -2.67
CA GLU A 477 -16.12 13.30 -3.21
C GLU A 477 -17.18 12.95 -2.14
N ILE A 478 -16.74 12.46 -0.97
CA ILE A 478 -17.65 12.27 0.17
C ILE A 478 -18.11 13.63 0.67
N LYS A 479 -17.18 14.58 0.77
CA LYS A 479 -17.49 15.95 1.16
C LYS A 479 -18.43 16.62 0.17
N ASP A 480 -18.14 16.49 -1.13
CA ASP A 480 -18.94 17.10 -2.18
C ASP A 480 -20.39 16.58 -2.17
N ALA A 481 -20.56 15.27 -1.96
CA ALA A 481 -21.90 14.66 -1.83
C ALA A 481 -22.65 15.14 -0.57
N VAL A 482 -21.96 15.22 0.56
CA VAL A 482 -22.54 15.72 1.83
C VAL A 482 -22.92 17.20 1.70
N ASP A 483 -22.07 18.02 1.10
CA ASP A 483 -22.31 19.45 0.91
C ASP A 483 -23.51 19.67 -0.04
N SER A 484 -23.61 18.89 -1.12
CA SER A 484 -24.75 18.94 -2.04
C SER A 484 -26.08 18.62 -1.34
N ILE A 485 -26.10 17.61 -0.44
CA ILE A 485 -27.30 17.30 0.32
C ILE A 485 -27.62 18.39 1.34
N LYS A 486 -26.63 18.91 2.06
CA LYS A 486 -26.81 19.98 3.06
C LYS A 486 -27.37 21.27 2.45
N GLN A 487 -26.99 21.59 1.20
CA GLN A 487 -27.52 22.77 0.48
C GLN A 487 -29.04 22.72 0.27
N THR A 488 -29.65 21.53 0.26
CA THR A 488 -31.11 21.38 0.18
C THR A 488 -31.83 21.63 1.50
N GLY A 489 -31.10 21.83 2.60
CA GLY A 489 -31.66 21.88 3.96
C GLY A 489 -31.91 20.51 4.59
N CYS A 490 -31.73 19.39 3.86
CA CYS A 490 -31.91 18.05 4.39
C CYS A 490 -30.75 17.66 5.34
N LYS A 491 -31.10 17.05 6.48
CA LYS A 491 -30.12 16.57 7.46
C LYS A 491 -29.44 15.31 6.94
N VAL A 492 -28.10 15.29 6.89
CA VAL A 492 -27.36 14.05 6.66
C VAL A 492 -27.25 13.29 7.98
N LEU A 493 -27.94 12.15 8.10
CA LEU A 493 -28.00 11.34 9.32
C LEU A 493 -26.66 10.68 9.61
N GLY A 494 -25.98 10.27 8.56
CA GLY A 494 -24.70 9.62 8.62
C GLY A 494 -24.43 8.81 7.35
N ALA A 495 -23.39 8.01 7.38
CA ALA A 495 -23.01 7.16 6.26
C ALA A 495 -22.94 5.68 6.62
N VAL A 496 -23.02 4.84 5.59
CA VAL A 496 -22.77 3.40 5.65
C VAL A 496 -21.60 3.08 4.75
N LEU A 497 -20.54 2.47 5.30
CA LEU A 497 -19.43 1.94 4.52
C LEU A 497 -19.78 0.53 4.04
N ASN A 498 -20.06 0.38 2.75
CA ASN A 498 -20.57 -0.87 2.18
C ASN A 498 -19.50 -1.63 1.38
N GLY A 499 -19.53 -2.96 1.48
CA GLY A 499 -18.69 -3.85 0.68
C GLY A 499 -17.27 -4.04 1.22
N VAL A 500 -17.09 -3.92 2.53
CA VAL A 500 -15.78 -4.12 3.18
C VAL A 500 -15.37 -5.58 3.08
N LYS A 501 -14.21 -5.83 2.50
CA LYS A 501 -13.63 -7.17 2.39
C LYS A 501 -13.02 -7.57 3.72
N PHE A 502 -13.69 -8.43 4.46
CA PHE A 502 -13.14 -8.97 5.70
C PHE A 502 -12.16 -10.11 5.41
N ASN A 503 -10.86 -9.83 5.35
CA ASN A 503 -9.82 -10.85 5.37
C ASN A 503 -9.61 -11.35 6.80
N ARG A 504 -9.46 -12.68 6.98
CA ARG A 504 -9.38 -13.33 8.31
C ARG A 504 -8.34 -12.75 9.28
N MET A 505 -7.33 -12.05 8.78
CA MET A 505 -6.21 -11.52 9.58
C MET A 505 -6.29 -10.00 9.83
N SER A 506 -6.73 -9.21 8.85
CA SER A 506 -6.73 -7.73 8.91
C SER A 506 -7.84 -7.15 9.81
N ASN A 507 -8.94 -7.88 10.02
CA ASN A 507 -10.15 -7.29 10.58
C ASN A 507 -10.37 -7.52 12.07
N ARG A 508 -9.45 -8.20 12.73
CA ARG A 508 -9.50 -8.27 14.20
C ARG A 508 -9.41 -6.89 14.83
N HIS A 509 -8.64 -5.97 14.23
CA HIS A 509 -8.48 -4.60 14.75
C HIS A 509 -9.67 -3.69 14.47
N TYR A 510 -10.30 -3.76 13.29
CA TYR A 510 -11.50 -2.94 12.99
C TYR A 510 -12.74 -3.35 13.81
N TYR A 511 -12.87 -4.63 14.16
CA TYR A 511 -13.90 -5.07 15.09
C TYR A 511 -13.60 -4.65 16.54
N TYR A 512 -12.31 -4.54 16.91
CA TYR A 512 -11.90 -4.20 18.28
C TYR A 512 -11.94 -2.69 18.55
N SER A 513 -11.80 -1.83 17.56
CA SER A 513 -11.99 -0.38 17.77
C SER A 513 -13.47 0.03 17.90
N SER A 514 -14.39 -0.73 17.30
CA SER A 514 -15.83 -0.64 17.59
C SER A 514 -16.21 -1.34 18.91
N GLU A 515 -15.28 -2.03 19.56
CA GLU A 515 -15.44 -2.81 20.79
C GLU A 515 -15.72 -2.00 22.07
N ARG A 516 -15.69 -0.68 22.05
CA ARG A 516 -16.30 0.05 23.17
C ARG A 516 -17.80 -0.27 23.35
N TYR A 517 -18.44 -0.84 22.30
CA TYR A 517 -19.85 -1.28 22.35
C TYR A 517 -20.06 -2.80 22.20
N ALA A 518 -19.13 -3.57 21.62
CA ALA A 518 -19.30 -5.01 21.37
C ALA A 518 -18.63 -5.92 22.41
N GLY A 519 -17.76 -5.41 23.26
CA GLY A 519 -16.99 -6.21 24.24
C GLY A 519 -17.81 -6.93 25.30
N TYR A 520 -19.07 -6.53 25.52
CA TYR A 520 -19.94 -7.15 26.53
C TYR A 520 -20.67 -8.41 26.03
N TYR A 521 -20.90 -8.56 24.69
CA TYR A 521 -21.74 -9.65 24.14
C TYR A 521 -20.96 -10.87 23.63
N ASN A 522 -19.73 -10.72 23.13
CA ASN A 522 -19.02 -11.79 22.43
C ASN A 522 -18.36 -12.84 23.36
N LYS A 523 -17.90 -12.48 24.54
CA LYS A 523 -17.24 -13.44 25.47
C LYS A 523 -18.20 -14.48 26.06
N ARG A 524 -19.48 -14.14 26.16
CA ARG A 524 -20.51 -15.02 26.76
C ARG A 524 -21.13 -15.99 25.73
N TYR A 525 -21.20 -15.61 24.46
CA TYR A 525 -21.85 -16.41 23.41
C TYR A 525 -20.97 -17.53 22.88
N TYR A 526 -19.67 -17.30 22.68
CA TYR A 526 -18.75 -18.33 22.24
C TYR A 526 -18.40 -19.34 23.32
N LYS A 527 -18.44 -18.96 24.60
CA LYS A 527 -18.20 -19.89 25.72
C LYS A 527 -19.34 -20.89 25.91
N ASN A 528 -20.55 -20.54 25.49
CA ASN A 528 -21.71 -21.44 25.58
C ASN A 528 -21.86 -22.37 24.37
N LYS A 529 -21.35 -22.01 23.20
CA LYS A 529 -21.41 -22.88 22.01
C LYS A 529 -20.39 -24.00 22.06
N SER A 530 -19.21 -23.76 22.65
CA SER A 530 -18.19 -24.82 22.83
C SER A 530 -18.58 -25.85 23.90
N LYS A 531 -19.45 -25.52 24.86
CA LYS A 531 -19.98 -26.47 25.83
C LYS A 531 -21.12 -27.35 25.30
N ARG A 532 -21.87 -26.89 24.26
CA ARG A 532 -22.95 -27.68 23.68
C ARG A 532 -22.50 -28.75 22.68
N TYR A 533 -21.27 -28.68 22.17
CA TYR A 533 -20.69 -29.71 21.28
C TYR A 533 -19.83 -30.77 22.00
N LYS A 534 -19.64 -30.65 23.35
CA LYS A 534 -18.90 -31.66 24.14
C LYS A 534 -19.79 -32.63 24.92
N CYS A 535 -21.10 -32.53 24.78
CA CYS A 535 -22.03 -33.49 25.41
C CYS A 535 -22.86 -34.26 24.36
N LYS A 536 -22.21 -34.89 23.41
CA LYS A 536 -22.78 -35.99 22.60
C LYS A 536 -21.60 -36.76 21.97
N TYR A 537 -20.96 -37.58 22.76
CA TYR A 537 -20.37 -38.86 22.39
C TYR A 537 -20.09 -39.61 23.69
#